data_4e625cf6b5c9e9033ac5889c941ab51e
#
_entry.id   4e625cf6b5c9e9033ac5889c941ab51e
#
_cell.length_a   1.000
_cell.length_b   1.000
_cell.length_c   1.000
_cell.angle_alpha   90.00
_cell.angle_beta   90.00
_cell.angle_gamma   90.00
#
_symmetry.space_group_name_H-M   'P 1'
#
loop_
_entity.id
_entity.type
_entity.pdbx_description
1 polymer ?
#
loop_
_entity_poly.entity_id
_entity_poly.type
_entity_poly.pdbx_seq_one_letter_code
_entity_poly.pdbx_strand_id
1 'polypeptide(L)'
;VDSLLYPEMLAAKEIVSSIRMSWVRQWWEFCGGALILIGAKMREKAEILNIPLHQLGGPELPYHVVAIKRGNETLIPRGDDVVKLHDIVYFTTTRKFVPYIRKIAGKEDYADVRNVMIMGGSRIAVRTAQYVPDYMQVKIVDNDLNRCNRLTELLDDKTMIINGDGRDMDLSLIHI
;
A
#
# COMPACT_ATOMS: atom_id res chain seq x y z
N VAL A 1 -7.92 31.30 -5.27
CA VAL A 1 -8.37 30.45 -4.15
C VAL A 1 -7.13 29.85 -3.55
N ASP A 2 -6.72 30.37 -2.38
CA ASP A 2 -5.55 29.86 -1.66
C ASP A 2 -5.90 28.47 -1.10
N SER A 3 -5.26 27.42 -1.63
CA SER A 3 -5.43 26.08 -1.11
C SER A 3 -4.59 25.93 0.15
N LEU A 4 -5.25 25.77 1.31
CA LEU A 4 -4.58 25.50 2.58
C LEU A 4 -4.15 24.03 2.61
N LEU A 5 -2.84 23.79 2.59
CA LEU A 5 -2.27 22.44 2.67
C LEU A 5 -1.97 22.11 4.13
N TYR A 6 -2.50 20.97 4.58
CA TYR A 6 -2.18 20.40 5.89
C TYR A 6 -1.26 19.19 5.70
N PRO A 7 0.06 19.35 5.92
CA PRO A 7 1.05 18.29 5.67
C PRO A 7 0.72 16.97 6.40
N GLU A 8 0.24 17.08 7.64
CA GLU A 8 -0.10 15.90 8.45
C GLU A 8 -1.27 15.10 7.85
N MET A 9 -2.22 15.79 7.24
CA MET A 9 -3.36 15.15 6.60
C MET A 9 -2.94 14.45 5.30
N LEU A 10 -2.06 15.08 4.51
CA LEU A 10 -1.54 14.48 3.29
C LEU A 10 -0.70 13.25 3.61
N ALA A 11 0.20 13.34 4.60
CA ALA A 11 1.02 12.22 5.05
C ALA A 11 0.15 11.05 5.56
N ALA A 12 -0.88 11.34 6.35
CA ALA A 12 -1.79 10.32 6.86
C ALA A 12 -2.56 9.61 5.73
N LYS A 13 -3.06 10.35 4.74
CA LYS A 13 -3.73 9.76 3.56
C LYS A 13 -2.79 8.87 2.76
N GLU A 14 -1.54 9.29 2.56
CA GLU A 14 -0.54 8.50 1.85
C GLU A 14 -0.19 7.21 2.61
N ILE A 15 -0.03 7.28 3.93
CA ILE A 15 0.19 6.11 4.79
C ILE A 15 -0.98 5.14 4.67
N VAL A 16 -2.22 5.60 4.80
CA VAL A 16 -3.41 4.75 4.69
C VAL A 16 -3.53 4.12 3.31
N SER A 17 -3.25 4.88 2.24
CA SER A 17 -3.22 4.34 0.87
C SER A 17 -2.17 3.24 0.73
N SER A 18 -0.98 3.44 1.26
CA SER A 18 0.12 2.47 1.23
C SER A 18 -0.22 1.19 2.01
N ILE A 19 -0.86 1.31 3.17
CA ILE A 19 -1.31 0.16 3.97
C ILE A 19 -2.37 -0.65 3.23
N ARG A 20 -3.36 0.01 2.63
CA ARG A 20 -4.43 -0.64 1.83
C ARG A 20 -3.89 -1.36 0.60
N MET A 21 -2.82 -0.84 0.01
CA MET A 21 -2.18 -1.39 -1.18
C MET A 21 -0.85 -2.08 -0.84
N SER A 22 -0.78 -2.78 0.30
CA SER A 22 0.43 -3.43 0.84
C SER A 22 1.06 -4.47 -0.11
N TRP A 23 0.29 -4.99 -1.06
CA TRP A 23 0.75 -5.95 -2.05
C TRP A 23 1.51 -5.32 -3.23
N VAL A 24 1.40 -3.98 -3.45
CA VAL A 24 2.17 -3.25 -4.47
C VAL A 24 3.44 -2.63 -3.88
N ARG A 25 4.35 -2.24 -4.74
CA ARG A 25 5.55 -1.48 -4.38
C ARG A 25 5.33 0.02 -4.53
N GLN A 26 4.53 0.39 -5.54
CA GLN A 26 4.25 1.78 -5.89
C GLN A 26 2.83 1.87 -6.44
N TRP A 27 2.17 2.98 -6.09
CA TRP A 27 0.80 3.27 -6.48
C TRP A 27 0.65 4.75 -6.76
N TRP A 28 0.16 5.08 -7.95
CA TRP A 28 -0.18 6.44 -8.32
C TRP A 28 -1.52 6.50 -9.02
N GLU A 29 -2.32 7.50 -8.66
CA GLU A 29 -3.59 7.79 -9.30
C GLU A 29 -3.51 9.09 -10.08
N PHE A 30 -3.95 9.06 -11.31
CA PHE A 30 -4.03 10.21 -12.20
C PHE A 30 -5.47 10.51 -12.55
N CYS A 31 -5.77 11.78 -12.87
CA CYS A 31 -7.10 12.21 -13.32
C CYS A 31 -8.23 11.73 -12.39
N GLY A 32 -8.06 11.88 -11.06
CA GLY A 32 -9.06 11.45 -10.09
C GLY A 32 -9.29 9.96 -10.02
N GLY A 33 -8.30 9.12 -10.40
CA GLY A 33 -8.38 7.66 -10.39
C GLY A 33 -8.87 7.04 -11.71
N ALA A 34 -9.03 7.83 -12.77
CA ALA A 34 -9.37 7.32 -14.10
C ALA A 34 -8.20 6.51 -14.70
N LEU A 35 -6.96 6.84 -14.35
CA LEU A 35 -5.76 6.09 -14.67
C LEU A 35 -4.99 5.79 -13.40
N ILE A 36 -4.56 4.55 -13.24
CA ILE A 36 -3.76 4.08 -12.11
C ILE A 36 -2.48 3.46 -12.64
N LEU A 37 -1.35 3.84 -12.04
CA LEU A 37 -0.05 3.21 -12.27
C LEU A 37 0.31 2.37 -11.05
N ILE A 38 0.57 1.08 -11.27
CA ILE A 38 0.87 0.09 -10.24
C ILE A 38 2.24 -0.51 -10.50
N GLY A 39 3.15 -0.38 -9.55
CA GLY A 39 4.41 -1.10 -9.53
C GLY A 39 4.29 -2.36 -8.67
N ALA A 40 4.18 -3.55 -9.28
CA ALA A 40 4.04 -4.81 -8.57
C ALA A 40 5.27 -5.70 -8.75
N LYS A 41 5.79 -6.24 -7.64
CA LYS A 41 6.87 -7.25 -7.70
C LYS A 41 6.28 -8.61 -8.05
N MET A 42 6.78 -9.21 -9.12
CA MET A 42 6.35 -10.54 -9.58
C MET A 42 6.75 -11.65 -8.61
N ARG A 43 5.83 -12.57 -8.38
CA ARG A 43 6.01 -13.74 -7.51
C ARG A 43 5.91 -15.01 -8.32
N GLU A 44 6.26 -16.14 -7.71
CA GLU A 44 6.29 -17.47 -8.36
C GLU A 44 4.96 -17.86 -9.02
N LYS A 45 3.84 -17.47 -8.39
CA LYS A 45 2.48 -17.70 -8.90
C LYS A 45 2.02 -16.69 -9.95
N ALA A 46 2.88 -15.76 -10.40
CA ALA A 46 2.47 -14.77 -11.39
C ALA A 46 2.21 -15.42 -12.76
N GLU A 47 1.03 -15.18 -13.31
CA GLU A 47 0.56 -15.81 -14.54
C GLU A 47 1.33 -15.34 -15.78
N ILE A 48 1.98 -14.16 -15.73
CA ILE A 48 2.65 -13.52 -16.86
C ILE A 48 4.15 -13.82 -16.95
N LEU A 49 4.67 -14.69 -16.08
CA LEU A 49 6.11 -15.02 -16.08
C LEU A 49 6.54 -15.76 -17.33
N ASN A 50 7.67 -15.33 -17.91
CA ASN A 50 8.34 -15.96 -19.05
C ASN A 50 7.47 -16.07 -20.31
N ILE A 51 6.39 -15.29 -20.40
CA ILE A 51 5.55 -15.18 -21.59
C ILE A 51 5.90 -13.87 -22.29
N PRO A 52 6.20 -13.89 -23.61
CA PRO A 52 6.40 -12.66 -24.39
C PRO A 52 5.18 -11.74 -24.29
N LEU A 53 5.40 -10.44 -24.08
CA LEU A 53 4.32 -9.50 -23.83
C LEU A 53 3.28 -9.46 -24.94
N HIS A 54 3.68 -9.66 -26.20
CA HIS A 54 2.75 -9.72 -27.33
C HIS A 54 1.79 -10.92 -27.29
N GLN A 55 2.12 -11.97 -26.50
CA GLN A 55 1.29 -13.17 -26.33
C GLN A 55 0.32 -13.05 -25.13
N LEU A 56 0.49 -12.05 -24.28
CA LEU A 56 -0.42 -11.84 -23.14
C LEU A 56 -1.81 -11.36 -23.57
N GLY A 57 -1.95 -10.87 -24.79
CA GLY A 57 -3.20 -10.44 -25.38
C GLY A 57 -3.01 -9.19 -26.26
N GLY A 58 -4.12 -8.71 -26.85
CA GLY A 58 -4.16 -7.57 -27.76
C GLY A 58 -4.60 -6.26 -27.10
N PRO A 59 -5.08 -5.30 -27.89
CA PRO A 59 -5.54 -3.98 -27.43
C PRO A 59 -6.69 -4.00 -26.41
N GLU A 60 -7.38 -5.13 -26.30
CA GLU A 60 -8.49 -5.36 -25.36
C GLU A 60 -8.05 -5.66 -23.93
N LEU A 61 -6.72 -5.77 -23.67
CA LEU A 61 -6.22 -6.01 -22.31
C LEU A 61 -6.63 -4.86 -21.38
N PRO A 62 -7.09 -5.19 -20.15
CA PRO A 62 -7.50 -4.18 -19.18
C PRO A 62 -6.30 -3.46 -18.52
N TYR A 63 -5.11 -3.67 -19.01
CA TYR A 63 -3.88 -3.06 -18.52
C TYR A 63 -2.85 -2.91 -19.65
N HIS A 64 -1.86 -2.06 -19.41
CA HIS A 64 -0.69 -1.95 -20.25
C HIS A 64 0.58 -2.01 -19.39
N VAL A 65 1.61 -2.76 -19.85
CA VAL A 65 2.93 -2.81 -19.20
C VAL A 65 3.77 -1.67 -19.72
N VAL A 66 4.08 -0.69 -18.88
CA VAL A 66 4.80 0.54 -19.29
C VAL A 66 6.29 0.49 -18.98
N ALA A 67 6.69 -0.26 -17.96
CA ALA A 67 8.10 -0.45 -17.61
C ALA A 67 8.31 -1.75 -16.84
N ILE A 68 9.52 -2.29 -16.89
CA ILE A 68 9.96 -3.42 -16.09
C ILE A 68 11.27 -3.03 -15.41
N LYS A 69 11.31 -3.08 -14.07
CA LYS A 69 12.53 -2.91 -13.29
C LYS A 69 13.06 -4.27 -12.89
N ARG A 70 14.25 -4.59 -13.39
CA ARG A 70 14.98 -5.82 -13.12
C ARG A 70 16.29 -5.50 -12.41
N GLY A 71 16.38 -5.84 -11.13
CA GLY A 71 17.48 -5.39 -10.28
C GLY A 71 17.55 -3.87 -10.22
N ASN A 72 18.67 -3.29 -10.71
CA ASN A 72 18.88 -1.84 -10.73
C ASN A 72 18.54 -1.19 -12.09
N GLU A 73 18.19 -1.97 -13.09
CA GLU A 73 17.87 -1.47 -14.42
C GLU A 73 16.35 -1.35 -14.61
N THR A 74 15.95 -0.31 -15.32
CA THR A 74 14.56 -0.12 -15.76
C THR A 74 14.53 -0.08 -17.27
N LEU A 75 13.74 -0.95 -17.86
CA LEU A 75 13.55 -1.05 -19.30
C LEU A 75 12.13 -0.69 -19.70
N ILE A 76 11.98 -0.07 -20.85
CA ILE A 76 10.70 0.10 -21.52
C ILE A 76 10.49 -1.14 -22.38
N PRO A 77 9.52 -1.99 -22.06
CA PRO A 77 9.42 -3.30 -22.70
C PRO A 77 8.90 -3.21 -24.13
N ARG A 78 9.32 -4.16 -24.95
CA ARG A 78 8.82 -4.42 -26.30
C ARG A 78 7.99 -5.71 -26.30
N GLY A 79 7.31 -6.00 -27.39
CA GLY A 79 6.45 -7.17 -27.51
C GLY A 79 7.15 -8.50 -27.22
N ASP A 80 8.43 -8.64 -27.59
CA ASP A 80 9.22 -9.87 -27.41
C ASP A 80 9.85 -9.99 -26.01
N ASP A 81 9.80 -8.92 -25.21
CA ASP A 81 10.31 -8.96 -23.84
C ASP A 81 9.44 -9.83 -22.96
N VAL A 82 10.08 -10.45 -21.97
CA VAL A 82 9.43 -11.33 -20.99
C VAL A 82 9.60 -10.78 -19.59
N VAL A 83 8.57 -10.94 -18.79
CA VAL A 83 8.60 -10.68 -17.34
C VAL A 83 9.25 -11.86 -16.64
N LYS A 84 10.18 -11.58 -15.71
CA LYS A 84 10.89 -12.60 -14.92
C LYS A 84 10.48 -12.54 -13.46
N LEU A 85 10.72 -13.63 -12.75
CA LEU A 85 10.54 -13.69 -11.31
C LEU A 85 11.33 -12.57 -10.62
N HIS A 86 10.70 -11.90 -9.65
CA HIS A 86 11.22 -10.77 -8.89
C HIS A 86 11.33 -9.44 -9.65
N ASP A 87 11.00 -9.36 -10.93
CA ASP A 87 10.85 -8.09 -11.61
C ASP A 87 9.79 -7.24 -10.91
N ILE A 88 9.98 -5.92 -10.91
CA ILE A 88 8.91 -4.99 -10.59
C ILE A 88 8.33 -4.52 -11.91
N VAL A 89 7.09 -4.90 -12.18
CA VAL A 89 6.39 -4.54 -13.41
C VAL A 89 5.46 -3.37 -13.12
N TYR A 90 5.53 -2.36 -13.97
CA TYR A 90 4.68 -1.18 -13.90
C TYR A 90 3.54 -1.33 -14.89
N PHE A 91 2.34 -1.39 -14.34
CA PHE A 91 1.10 -1.49 -15.11
C PHE A 91 0.34 -0.18 -15.06
N THR A 92 -0.20 0.25 -16.21
CA THR A 92 -1.29 1.22 -16.24
C THR A 92 -2.61 0.49 -16.39
N THR A 93 -3.62 0.91 -15.63
CA THR A 93 -4.95 0.30 -15.60
C THR A 93 -5.99 1.27 -15.05
N THR A 94 -7.22 0.84 -14.91
CA THR A 94 -8.28 1.56 -14.20
C THR A 94 -8.61 0.89 -12.87
N ARG A 95 -9.28 1.59 -11.96
CA ARG A 95 -9.63 1.08 -10.63
C ARG A 95 -10.37 -0.27 -10.67
N LYS A 96 -11.21 -0.45 -11.68
CA LYS A 96 -11.99 -1.69 -11.89
C LYS A 96 -11.09 -2.93 -12.03
N PHE A 97 -9.92 -2.79 -12.65
CA PHE A 97 -9.04 -3.90 -12.98
C PHE A 97 -7.84 -4.08 -12.04
N VAL A 98 -7.77 -3.33 -10.96
CA VAL A 98 -6.73 -3.51 -9.92
C VAL A 98 -6.71 -4.94 -9.36
N PRO A 99 -7.86 -5.58 -9.05
CA PRO A 99 -7.86 -6.98 -8.60
C PRO A 99 -7.27 -7.95 -9.64
N TYR A 100 -7.49 -7.68 -10.91
CA TYR A 100 -6.90 -8.46 -11.99
C TYR A 100 -5.37 -8.37 -12.01
N ILE A 101 -4.81 -7.15 -11.83
CA ILE A 101 -3.35 -6.96 -11.71
C ILE A 101 -2.80 -7.73 -10.51
N ARG A 102 -3.51 -7.71 -9.37
CA ARG A 102 -3.13 -8.47 -8.17
C ARG A 102 -3.01 -9.96 -8.47
N LYS A 103 -3.97 -10.52 -9.21
CA LYS A 103 -3.98 -11.93 -9.62
C LYS A 103 -2.82 -12.25 -10.54
N ILE A 104 -2.66 -11.56 -11.68
CA ILE A 104 -1.61 -11.86 -12.66
C ILE A 104 -0.19 -11.63 -12.11
N ALA A 105 -0.04 -10.81 -11.07
CA ALA A 105 1.21 -10.61 -10.34
C ALA A 105 1.51 -11.74 -9.32
N GLY A 106 0.61 -12.73 -9.19
CA GLY A 106 0.75 -13.84 -8.25
C GLY A 106 0.58 -13.44 -6.79
N LYS A 107 -0.32 -12.47 -6.53
CA LYS A 107 -0.54 -11.91 -5.19
C LYS A 107 -1.98 -12.05 -4.69
N GLU A 108 -2.74 -12.93 -5.29
CA GLU A 108 -4.13 -13.17 -4.91
C GLU A 108 -4.24 -13.64 -3.45
N ASP A 109 -3.32 -14.50 -3.01
CA ASP A 109 -3.29 -15.05 -1.65
C ASP A 109 -2.72 -14.09 -0.59
N TYR A 110 -2.30 -12.88 -0.97
CA TYR A 110 -1.79 -11.90 0.00
C TYR A 110 -2.95 -11.38 0.84
N ALA A 111 -2.89 -11.61 2.14
CA ALA A 111 -3.89 -11.09 3.08
C ALA A 111 -3.89 -9.55 3.07
N ASP A 112 -5.07 -8.98 3.17
CA ASP A 112 -5.20 -7.55 3.41
C ASP A 112 -4.78 -7.22 4.84
N VAL A 113 -4.15 -6.06 5.03
CA VAL A 113 -3.76 -5.60 6.37
C VAL A 113 -5.02 -5.33 7.20
N ARG A 114 -5.07 -5.95 8.37
CA ARG A 114 -6.17 -5.77 9.33
C ARG A 114 -5.72 -5.15 10.64
N ASN A 115 -4.46 -5.32 11.00
CA ASN A 115 -3.88 -4.81 12.24
C ASN A 115 -2.75 -3.85 11.90
N VAL A 116 -2.78 -2.66 12.48
CA VAL A 116 -1.80 -1.61 12.29
C VAL A 116 -1.28 -1.16 13.65
N MET A 117 0.03 -1.20 13.83
CA MET A 117 0.66 -0.62 15.02
C MET A 117 1.43 0.64 14.61
N ILE A 118 1.19 1.73 15.29
CA ILE A 118 1.86 3.02 15.08
C ILE A 118 2.72 3.31 16.30
N MET A 119 4.01 3.50 16.09
CA MET A 119 4.94 3.89 17.15
C MET A 119 5.06 5.40 17.21
N GLY A 120 4.61 5.99 18.33
CA GLY A 120 4.57 7.42 18.58
C GLY A 120 3.22 8.07 18.27
N GLY A 121 2.69 8.81 19.24
CA GLY A 121 1.42 9.53 19.19
C GLY A 121 1.51 10.92 18.55
N SER A 122 2.11 11.02 17.37
CA SER A 122 2.22 12.27 16.61
C SER A 122 0.89 12.72 16.02
N ARG A 123 0.81 13.97 15.51
CA ARG A 123 -0.36 14.46 14.77
C ARG A 123 -0.64 13.61 13.53
N ILE A 124 0.40 13.10 12.87
CA ILE A 124 0.26 12.18 11.73
C ILE A 124 -0.34 10.86 12.19
N ALA A 125 0.09 10.31 13.35
CA ALA A 125 -0.49 9.09 13.92
C ALA A 125 -1.99 9.23 14.18
N VAL A 126 -2.41 10.33 14.81
CA VAL A 126 -3.83 10.65 15.05
C VAL A 126 -4.61 10.69 13.74
N ARG A 127 -4.12 11.44 12.75
CA ARG A 127 -4.79 11.53 11.45
C ARG A 127 -4.81 10.19 10.71
N THR A 128 -3.74 9.40 10.80
CA THR A 128 -3.71 8.05 10.23
C THR A 128 -4.78 7.18 10.87
N ALA A 129 -4.86 7.13 12.19
CA ALA A 129 -5.89 6.37 12.91
C ALA A 129 -7.32 6.79 12.52
N GLN A 130 -7.56 8.09 12.29
CA GLN A 130 -8.86 8.61 11.85
C GLN A 130 -9.22 8.26 10.40
N TYR A 131 -8.23 8.00 9.54
CA TYR A 131 -8.46 7.72 8.11
C TYR A 131 -8.40 6.24 7.75
N VAL A 132 -7.91 5.36 8.64
CA VAL A 132 -7.94 3.92 8.39
C VAL A 132 -9.39 3.43 8.26
N PRO A 133 -9.65 2.49 7.33
CA PRO A 133 -10.98 1.88 7.19
C PRO A 133 -11.42 1.15 8.46
N ASP A 134 -12.71 1.06 8.70
CA ASP A 134 -13.31 0.44 9.88
C ASP A 134 -12.94 -1.04 10.10
N TYR A 135 -12.54 -1.74 9.04
CA TYR A 135 -12.11 -3.14 9.14
C TYR A 135 -10.68 -3.31 9.66
N MET A 136 -9.93 -2.21 9.80
CA MET A 136 -8.56 -2.22 10.34
C MET A 136 -8.58 -1.82 11.82
N GLN A 137 -7.88 -2.59 12.64
CA GLN A 137 -7.64 -2.27 14.03
C GLN A 137 -6.33 -1.50 14.15
N VAL A 138 -6.35 -0.40 14.90
CA VAL A 138 -5.17 0.44 15.10
C VAL A 138 -4.74 0.40 16.56
N LYS A 139 -3.43 0.22 16.77
CA LYS A 139 -2.78 0.38 18.07
C LYS A 139 -1.77 1.51 17.96
N ILE A 140 -1.79 2.45 18.89
CA ILE A 140 -0.77 3.51 19.01
C ILE A 140 0.00 3.27 20.30
N VAL A 141 1.32 3.14 20.19
CA VAL A 141 2.23 2.96 21.31
C VAL A 141 3.02 4.24 21.51
N ASP A 142 2.97 4.83 22.71
CA ASP A 142 3.79 6.00 23.05
C ASP A 142 4.30 5.90 24.49
N ASN A 143 5.53 6.33 24.73
CA ASN A 143 6.17 6.28 26.03
C ASN A 143 5.80 7.45 26.95
N ASP A 144 5.14 8.49 26.43
CA ASP A 144 4.66 9.66 27.19
C ASP A 144 3.21 9.43 27.63
N LEU A 145 3.01 9.18 28.92
CA LEU A 145 1.70 8.95 29.52
C LEU A 145 0.74 10.14 29.30
N ASN A 146 1.23 11.38 29.37
CA ASN A 146 0.39 12.56 29.15
C ASN A 146 -0.08 12.64 27.69
N ARG A 147 0.76 12.18 26.75
CA ARG A 147 0.38 12.08 25.36
C ARG A 147 -0.65 10.97 25.15
N CYS A 148 -0.47 9.81 25.78
CA CYS A 148 -1.43 8.72 25.75
C CYS A 148 -2.82 9.19 26.24
N ASN A 149 -2.89 9.89 27.35
CA ASN A 149 -4.15 10.44 27.88
C ASN A 149 -4.84 11.40 26.90
N ARG A 150 -4.06 12.28 26.24
CA ARG A 150 -4.61 13.15 25.18
C ARG A 150 -5.10 12.39 23.95
N LEU A 151 -4.44 11.29 23.59
CA LEU A 151 -4.85 10.46 22.45
C LEU A 151 -6.19 9.79 22.71
N THR A 152 -6.47 9.34 23.95
CA THR A 152 -7.77 8.75 24.31
C THR A 152 -8.93 9.75 24.22
N GLU A 153 -8.64 11.04 24.35
CA GLU A 153 -9.66 12.10 24.17
C GLU A 153 -9.89 12.45 22.68
N LEU A 154 -8.88 12.23 21.83
CA LEU A 154 -8.90 12.62 20.41
C LEU A 154 -9.37 11.52 19.46
N LEU A 155 -9.28 10.26 19.89
CA LEU A 155 -9.55 9.08 19.08
C LEU A 155 -10.73 8.30 19.67
N ASP A 156 -11.39 7.54 18.82
CA ASP A 156 -12.50 6.69 19.20
C ASP A 156 -12.03 5.37 19.87
N ASP A 157 -12.97 4.64 20.44
CA ASP A 157 -12.74 3.37 21.16
C ASP A 157 -12.19 2.25 20.24
N LYS A 158 -12.17 2.46 18.92
CA LYS A 158 -11.59 1.51 17.96
C LYS A 158 -10.07 1.55 17.95
N THR A 159 -9.47 2.62 18.45
CA THR A 159 -8.03 2.80 18.51
C THR A 159 -7.50 2.47 19.91
N MET A 160 -6.70 1.42 20.00
CA MET A 160 -6.05 1.04 21.27
C MET A 160 -4.84 1.94 21.52
N ILE A 161 -4.81 2.58 22.68
CA ILE A 161 -3.66 3.39 23.12
C ILE A 161 -2.88 2.62 24.18
N ILE A 162 -1.57 2.46 23.96
CA ILE A 162 -0.67 1.72 24.85
C ILE A 162 0.44 2.67 25.31
N ASN A 163 0.56 2.84 26.63
CA ASN A 163 1.72 3.53 27.18
C ASN A 163 2.87 2.55 27.35
N GLY A 164 3.94 2.72 26.57
CA GLY A 164 5.09 1.84 26.56
C GLY A 164 6.15 2.24 25.55
N ASP A 165 7.28 1.55 25.58
CA ASP A 165 8.34 1.71 24.59
C ASP A 165 8.01 0.84 23.36
N GLY A 166 7.74 1.46 22.22
CA GLY A 166 7.44 0.75 20.97
C GLY A 166 8.56 -0.13 20.44
N ARG A 167 9.76 -0.05 21.03
CA ARG A 167 10.90 -0.95 20.74
C ARG A 167 10.85 -2.25 21.54
N ASP A 168 9.99 -2.33 22.53
CA ASP A 168 9.78 -3.54 23.32
C ASP A 168 9.03 -4.58 22.49
N MET A 169 9.71 -5.69 22.21
CA MET A 169 9.15 -6.76 21.38
C MET A 169 7.94 -7.45 22.05
N ASP A 170 7.85 -7.45 23.37
CA ASP A 170 6.72 -8.03 24.09
C ASP A 170 5.42 -7.26 23.84
N LEU A 171 5.50 -5.95 23.58
CA LEU A 171 4.35 -5.15 23.20
C LEU A 171 3.82 -5.47 21.80
N SER A 172 4.66 -5.96 20.89
CA SER A 172 4.26 -6.35 19.54
C SER A 172 3.47 -7.67 19.54
N LEU A 173 3.71 -8.54 20.54
CA LEU A 173 3.08 -9.85 20.69
C LEU A 173 1.78 -9.81 21.50
N ILE A 174 1.45 -8.68 22.15
CA ILE A 174 0.20 -8.54 22.89
C ILE A 174 -0.96 -8.44 21.89
N HIS A 175 -1.53 -9.58 21.59
CA HIS A 175 -2.74 -9.78 20.80
C HIS A 175 -2.65 -9.36 19.32
N ILE A 176 -2.01 -10.21 18.53
CA ILE A 176 -2.37 -10.38 17.12
C ILE A 176 -3.57 -11.31 17.01
#